data_8dad4d7ce783dc1434af51bf14992ad2
#
_entry.id   8dad4d7ce783dc1434af51bf14992ad2
#
_cell.length_a   1.000
_cell.length_b   1.000
_cell.length_c   1.000
_cell.angle_alpha   90.00
_cell.angle_beta   90.00
_cell.angle_gamma   90.00
#
_symmetry.space_group_name_H-M   'P 1'
#
loop_
_entity.id
_entity.type
_entity.pdbx_description
1 polymer ?
#
loop_
_entity_poly.entity_id
_entity_poly.type
_entity_poly.pdbx_seq_one_letter_code
_entity_poly.pdbx_strand_id
1 'polypeptide(L)' 'MSDLKITIPDMGDFKDVEIIEVLVKEGQTINKNESLITLESDKSSVEVPSTQSGTINKINVKVGDKVNQGDLILTLK' A
#
# COMPACT_ATOMS: atom_id res chain seq x y z
N MET A 1 20.73 -0.87 9.37
CA MET A 1 19.53 -1.65 9.45
C MET A 1 18.69 -1.46 8.21
N SER A 2 18.09 -2.53 7.75
CA SER A 2 17.32 -2.46 6.51
C SER A 2 15.88 -2.10 6.82
N ASP A 3 15.29 -1.29 5.96
CA ASP A 3 13.89 -0.95 6.04
C ASP A 3 13.04 -2.14 5.59
N LEU A 4 11.87 -2.28 6.16
CA LEU A 4 10.89 -3.26 5.71
C LEU A 4 10.14 -2.67 4.52
N LYS A 5 9.93 -3.48 3.50
CA LYS A 5 9.21 -3.05 2.30
C LYS A 5 7.81 -3.63 2.30
N ILE A 6 6.83 -2.76 2.06
CA ILE A 6 5.45 -3.17 1.91
C ILE A 6 5.10 -3.04 0.44
N THR A 7 4.68 -4.14 -0.17
CA THR A 7 4.38 -4.20 -1.60
C THR A 7 2.94 -4.57 -1.83
N ILE A 8 2.50 -4.37 -3.07
CA ILE A 8 1.14 -4.74 -3.48
C ILE A 8 1.01 -6.26 -3.42
N PRO A 9 0.03 -6.78 -2.68
CA PRO A 9 -0.16 -8.23 -2.57
C PRO A 9 -0.79 -8.81 -3.82
N ASP A 10 -0.81 -10.14 -3.88
CA ASP A 10 -1.53 -10.84 -4.94
C ASP A 10 -3.03 -10.61 -4.77
N MET A 11 -3.63 -10.00 -5.76
CA MET A 11 -5.06 -9.68 -5.74
C MET A 11 -5.85 -10.52 -6.73
N GLY A 12 -5.28 -11.64 -7.19
CA GLY A 12 -5.97 -12.55 -8.09
C GLY A 12 -6.16 -11.93 -9.47
N ASP A 13 -7.41 -11.83 -9.89
CA ASP A 13 -7.74 -11.37 -11.24
C ASP A 13 -7.82 -9.85 -11.37
N PHE A 14 -7.52 -9.11 -10.33
CA PHE A 14 -7.54 -7.65 -10.42
C PHE A 14 -6.38 -7.16 -11.27
N LYS A 15 -6.70 -6.34 -12.27
CA LYS A 15 -5.72 -5.74 -13.17
C LYS A 15 -5.99 -4.25 -13.27
N ASP A 16 -4.97 -3.51 -13.68
CA ASP A 16 -5.09 -2.07 -13.91
C ASP A 16 -5.64 -1.35 -12.68
N VAL A 17 -5.06 -1.68 -11.53
CA VAL A 17 -5.51 -1.16 -10.25
C VAL A 17 -4.95 0.23 -10.04
N GLU A 18 -5.79 1.14 -9.61
CA GLU A 18 -5.39 2.52 -9.38
C GLU A 18 -5.57 2.87 -7.92
N ILE A 19 -4.62 3.63 -7.38
CA ILE A 19 -4.70 4.11 -5.99
C ILE A 19 -5.67 5.28 -5.95
N ILE A 20 -6.77 5.13 -5.21
CA ILE A 20 -7.76 6.17 -5.09
C ILE A 20 -7.66 6.90 -3.75
N GLU A 21 -6.96 6.30 -2.79
CA GLU A 21 -6.80 6.93 -1.48
C GLU A 21 -5.55 6.41 -0.82
N VAL A 22 -4.79 7.31 -0.19
CA VAL A 22 -3.65 6.95 0.67
C VAL A 22 -4.05 7.34 2.09
N LEU A 23 -4.16 6.35 2.95
CA LEU A 23 -4.70 6.51 4.30
C LEU A 23 -3.64 6.85 5.34
N VAL A 24 -2.38 6.85 4.95
CA VAL A 24 -1.25 7.03 5.87
C VAL A 24 -0.29 8.06 5.29
N LYS A 25 0.68 8.47 6.09
CA LYS A 25 1.69 9.44 5.65
C LYS A 25 3.03 9.12 6.28
N GLU A 26 4.08 9.70 5.71
CA GLU A 26 5.44 9.50 6.19
C GLU A 26 5.55 9.95 7.64
N GLY A 27 6.27 9.16 8.44
CA GLY A 27 6.44 9.43 9.85
C GLY A 27 5.35 8.87 10.74
N GLN A 28 4.27 8.37 10.16
CA GLN A 28 3.16 7.80 10.92
C GLN A 28 3.51 6.41 11.42
N THR A 29 3.08 6.09 12.63
CA THR A 29 3.20 4.73 13.16
C THR A 29 1.96 3.94 12.79
N ILE A 30 2.16 2.75 12.25
CA ILE A 30 1.06 1.87 11.84
C ILE A 30 1.16 0.53 12.53
N ASN A 31 0.04 -0.15 12.61
CA ASN A 31 -0.05 -1.49 13.18
C ASN A 31 -0.32 -2.51 12.07
N LYS A 32 0.05 -3.75 12.34
CA LYS A 32 -0.26 -4.85 11.44
C LYS A 32 -1.78 -4.89 11.19
N ASN A 33 -2.16 -5.12 9.94
CA ASN A 33 -3.55 -5.15 9.47
C ASN A 33 -4.22 -3.78 9.36
N GLU A 34 -3.48 -2.71 9.62
CA GLU A 34 -4.02 -1.37 9.41
C GLU A 34 -4.05 -1.05 7.92
N SER A 35 -5.16 -0.49 7.43
CA SER A 35 -5.29 -0.17 6.01
C SER A 35 -4.34 0.95 5.63
N LEU A 36 -3.57 0.74 4.57
CA LEU A 36 -2.57 1.70 4.12
C LEU A 36 -3.07 2.53 2.95
N ILE A 37 -3.63 1.87 1.96
CA ILE A 37 -4.11 2.52 0.74
C ILE A 37 -5.40 1.84 0.30
N THR A 38 -6.17 2.55 -0.51
CA THR A 38 -7.35 1.99 -1.15
C THR A 38 -7.11 1.93 -2.64
N LEU A 39 -7.35 0.77 -3.22
CA LEU A 39 -7.19 0.53 -4.66
C LEU A 39 -8.55 0.34 -5.30
N GLU A 40 -8.66 0.76 -6.55
CA GLU A 40 -9.86 0.54 -7.34
C GLU A 40 -9.51 -0.20 -8.62
N SER A 41 -10.29 -1.23 -8.92
CA SER A 41 -10.22 -1.93 -10.19
C SER A 41 -11.54 -1.74 -10.91
N ASP A 42 -11.64 -2.27 -12.14
CA ASP A 42 -12.89 -2.18 -12.89
C ASP A 42 -14.03 -2.99 -12.27
N LYS A 43 -13.74 -3.80 -11.27
CA LYS A 43 -14.79 -4.60 -10.61
C LYS A 43 -15.20 -4.03 -9.25
N SER A 44 -14.24 -3.60 -8.46
CA SER A 44 -14.54 -3.11 -7.11
C SER A 44 -13.33 -2.41 -6.52
N SER A 45 -13.51 -1.82 -5.35
CA SER A 45 -12.42 -1.22 -4.59
C SER A 45 -12.01 -2.16 -3.45
N VAL A 46 -10.75 -2.14 -3.11
CA VAL A 46 -10.20 -2.96 -2.02
C VAL A 46 -9.20 -2.14 -1.23
N GLU A 47 -9.05 -2.45 0.04
CA GLU A 47 -8.04 -1.83 0.89
C GLU A 47 -6.86 -2.78 1.04
N VAL A 48 -5.66 -2.20 1.09
CA VAL A 48 -4.44 -2.98 1.28
C VAL A 48 -3.98 -2.79 2.72
N PRO A 49 -4.04 -3.84 3.54
CA PRO A 49 -3.59 -3.73 4.93
C PRO A 49 -2.08 -3.91 5.03
N SER A 50 -1.51 -3.39 6.11
CA SER A 50 -0.11 -3.59 6.39
C SER A 50 0.14 -5.02 6.86
N THR A 51 1.23 -5.62 6.39
CA THR A 51 1.65 -6.93 6.87
C THR A 51 2.58 -6.82 8.07
N GLN A 52 2.98 -5.60 8.41
CA GLN A 52 3.93 -5.35 9.49
C GLN A 52 3.51 -4.11 10.26
N SER A 53 3.97 -4.00 11.49
CA SER A 53 3.81 -2.78 12.26
C SER A 53 5.15 -2.03 12.29
N GLY A 54 5.09 -0.71 12.41
CA GLY A 54 6.29 0.11 12.44
C GLY A 54 5.99 1.54 12.08
N THR A 55 7.05 2.32 11.91
CA THR A 55 6.94 3.72 11.52
C THR A 55 7.24 3.85 10.04
N ILE A 56 6.38 4.56 9.32
CA ILE A 56 6.54 4.74 7.88
C ILE A 56 7.77 5.62 7.63
N ASN A 57 8.70 5.08 6.86
CA ASN A 57 9.91 5.80 6.46
C ASN A 57 9.64 6.63 5.21
N LYS A 58 9.13 5.98 4.17
CA LYS A 58 8.88 6.65 2.90
C LYS A 58 7.70 6.00 2.20
N ILE A 59 6.85 6.82 1.59
CA ILE A 59 5.74 6.36 0.76
C ILE A 59 6.12 6.57 -0.69
N ASN A 60 6.02 5.49 -1.49
CA ASN A 60 6.45 5.50 -2.89
C ASN A 60 5.30 5.59 -3.88
N VAL A 61 4.07 5.77 -3.39
CA VAL A 61 2.88 5.84 -4.23
C VAL A 61 2.04 7.03 -3.84
N LYS A 62 1.12 7.41 -4.70
CA LYS A 62 0.21 8.52 -4.44
C LYS A 62 -1.11 8.27 -5.14
N VAL A 63 -2.12 9.04 -4.77
CA VAL A 63 -3.44 8.97 -5.40
C VAL A 63 -3.30 9.19 -6.89
N GLY A 64 -3.92 8.31 -7.67
CA GLY A 64 -3.87 8.36 -9.13
C GLY A 64 -2.82 7.45 -9.74
N ASP A 65 -1.92 6.89 -8.93
CA ASP A 65 -0.92 5.96 -9.45
C ASP A 65 -1.58 4.63 -9.80
N LYS A 66 -1.14 4.05 -10.91
CA LYS A 66 -1.54 2.70 -11.29
C LYS A 66 -0.46 1.74 -10.82
N VAL A 67 -0.88 0.66 -10.18
CA VAL A 67 0.05 -0.27 -9.56
C VAL A 67 -0.31 -1.70 -9.93
N ASN A 68 0.68 -2.57 -9.78
CA ASN A 68 0.53 -4.01 -10.03
C ASN A 68 1.07 -4.78 -8.85
N GLN A 69 0.76 -6.07 -8.82
CA GLN A 69 1.28 -6.95 -7.79
C GLN A 69 2.80 -6.84 -7.71
N GLY A 70 3.31 -6.71 -6.50
CA GLY A 70 4.74 -6.62 -6.27
C GLY A 70 5.31 -5.21 -6.29
N ASP A 71 4.52 -4.22 -6.73
CA ASP A 71 4.99 -2.83 -6.72
C ASP A 71 5.16 -2.34 -5.28
N LEU A 72 6.21 -1.56 -5.06
CA LEU A 72 6.51 -1.04 -3.73
C LEU A 72 5.54 0.06 -3.34
N ILE A 73 4.87 -0.11 -2.20
CA ILE A 73 3.95 0.89 -1.67
C ILE A 73 4.71 1.88 -0.80
N LEU A 74 5.35 1.34 0.25
CA LEU A 74 6.06 2.16 1.21
C LEU A 74 7.10 1.32 1.93
N THR A 75 7.96 2.00 2.69
CA THR A 75 8.94 1.32 3.53
C THR A 75 8.70 1.72 4.98
N LEU A 76 9.02 0.81 5.89
CA LEU A 76 8.97 1.02 7.33
C LEU A 76 10.39 1.05 7.88
N LYS A 77 10.57 1.83 8.90
CA LYS A 77 11.84 1.86 9.61
C LYS A 77 12.02 0.64 10.48
#